data_446c4c7bb9a79ea67692780d2a77be93
#
_entry.id   446c4c7bb9a79ea67692780d2a77be93
#
_cell.length_a   1.000
_cell.length_b   1.000
_cell.length_c   1.000
_cell.angle_alpha   90.00
_cell.angle_beta   90.00
_cell.angle_gamma   90.00
#
_symmetry.space_group_name_H-M   'P 1'
#
loop_
_entity.id
_entity.type
_entity.pdbx_description
1 polymer ?
#
loop_
_entity_poly.entity_id
_entity_poly.type
_entity_poly.pdbx_seq_one_letter_code
_entity_poly.pdbx_strand_id
1 'polypeptide(L)'
;AKSLNLEVTPWDIAETKHGGPFPQIFDHEIFINCILAQPGVPVFVQKSDIKNSQKLSVISDISCDPDSPYNPIPIYENATSFSNPVIRKSHEKTNLDITAIDNLPSMLPFESSEDFSNQLLPTLLELKNIDKGPWGRAKQIYLENI
;
A
#
# COMPACT_ATOMS: atom_id res chain seq x y z
N ALA A 1 -10.33 10.15 -0.99
CA ALA A 1 -10.22 10.80 -2.29
C ALA A 1 -11.56 11.37 -2.76
N LYS A 2 -12.63 10.55 -2.84
CA LYS A 2 -13.97 11.03 -3.28
C LYS A 2 -14.51 12.20 -2.42
N SER A 3 -14.29 12.18 -1.12
CA SER A 3 -14.71 13.25 -0.20
C SER A 3 -13.94 14.57 -0.42
N LEU A 4 -12.81 14.53 -1.11
CA LEU A 4 -11.97 15.70 -1.43
C LEU A 4 -12.11 16.16 -2.87
N ASN A 5 -13.06 15.62 -3.65
CA ASN A 5 -13.23 15.89 -5.09
C ASN A 5 -11.94 15.69 -5.92
N LEU A 6 -11.11 14.73 -5.55
CA LEU A 6 -9.92 14.41 -6.32
C LEU A 6 -10.29 13.47 -7.47
N GLU A 7 -9.68 13.69 -8.63
CA GLU A 7 -9.70 12.74 -9.73
C GLU A 7 -8.85 11.53 -9.34
N VAL A 8 -9.42 10.34 -9.46
CA VAL A 8 -8.76 9.10 -9.04
C VAL A 8 -8.82 8.08 -10.17
N THR A 9 -7.67 7.52 -10.51
CA THR A 9 -7.54 6.37 -11.41
C THR A 9 -7.25 5.12 -10.57
N PRO A 10 -8.27 4.35 -10.20
CA PRO A 10 -8.07 3.15 -9.39
C PRO A 10 -7.51 2.03 -10.25
N TRP A 11 -6.47 1.38 -9.74
CA TRP A 11 -5.91 0.14 -10.30
C TRP A 11 -6.05 -0.99 -9.30
N ASP A 12 -6.22 -2.20 -9.82
CA ASP A 12 -6.26 -3.43 -9.08
C ASP A 12 -5.30 -4.46 -9.74
N ILE A 13 -5.36 -5.70 -9.31
CA ILE A 13 -4.55 -6.79 -9.85
C ILE A 13 -4.76 -6.98 -11.37
N ALA A 14 -5.93 -6.61 -11.89
CA ALA A 14 -6.21 -6.70 -13.33
C ALA A 14 -5.26 -5.84 -14.17
N GLU A 15 -4.93 -4.64 -13.69
CA GLU A 15 -4.03 -3.69 -14.36
C GLU A 15 -2.55 -3.97 -14.05
N THR A 16 -2.25 -4.55 -12.88
CA THR A 16 -0.88 -4.58 -12.35
C THR A 16 -0.22 -5.94 -12.30
N LYS A 17 -0.95 -7.05 -12.53
CA LYS A 17 -0.42 -8.41 -12.44
C LYS A 17 0.68 -8.77 -13.45
N HIS A 18 0.75 -8.03 -14.55
CA HIS A 18 1.74 -8.23 -15.61
C HIS A 18 2.30 -6.89 -16.05
N GLY A 19 3.55 -6.88 -16.44
CA GLY A 19 4.22 -5.67 -16.94
C GLY A 19 5.10 -5.04 -15.87
N GLY A 20 5.05 -3.71 -15.80
CA GLY A 20 5.95 -2.90 -14.97
C GLY A 20 7.35 -2.73 -15.56
N PRO A 21 8.04 -1.65 -15.21
CA PRO A 21 7.48 -0.51 -14.50
C PRO A 21 6.31 0.14 -15.24
N PHE A 22 5.48 0.91 -14.53
CA PHE A 22 4.27 1.53 -15.07
C PHE A 22 4.44 3.03 -15.25
N PRO A 23 4.82 3.51 -16.45
CA PRO A 23 5.07 4.94 -16.69
C PRO A 23 3.82 5.81 -16.49
N GLN A 24 2.62 5.25 -16.61
CA GLN A 24 1.36 5.97 -16.38
C GLN A 24 1.23 6.53 -14.94
N ILE A 25 1.96 5.97 -13.97
CA ILE A 25 2.03 6.50 -12.60
C ILE A 25 2.53 7.94 -12.60
N PHE A 26 3.44 8.28 -13.51
CA PHE A 26 4.04 9.61 -13.61
C PHE A 26 3.13 10.66 -14.27
N ASP A 27 1.96 10.25 -14.79
CA ASP A 27 0.93 11.15 -15.32
C ASP A 27 0.04 11.75 -14.19
N HIS A 28 0.24 11.32 -12.96
CA HIS A 28 -0.48 11.77 -11.77
C HIS A 28 0.41 12.57 -10.83
N GLU A 29 -0.18 13.43 -9.99
CA GLU A 29 0.55 14.19 -8.97
C GLU A 29 0.91 13.33 -7.75
N ILE A 30 0.03 12.38 -7.44
CA ILE A 30 0.16 11.50 -6.26
C ILE A 30 -0.07 10.06 -6.70
N PHE A 31 0.82 9.19 -6.27
CA PHE A 31 0.65 7.75 -6.36
C PHE A 31 0.51 7.16 -4.96
N ILE A 32 -0.53 6.35 -4.74
CA ILE A 32 -0.78 5.66 -3.47
C ILE A 32 -0.70 4.17 -3.73
N ASN A 33 0.26 3.50 -3.11
CA ASN A 33 0.41 2.05 -3.16
C ASN A 33 -0.21 1.41 -1.92
N CYS A 34 -1.26 0.60 -2.15
CA CYS A 34 -2.02 -0.08 -1.09
C CYS A 34 -2.04 -1.60 -1.28
N ILE A 35 -1.17 -2.16 -2.13
CA ILE A 35 -1.20 -3.58 -2.42
C ILE A 35 -0.60 -4.40 -1.28
N LEU A 36 -0.99 -5.66 -1.16
CA LEU A 36 -0.24 -6.65 -0.40
C LEU A 36 0.87 -7.23 -1.31
N ALA A 37 2.12 -6.86 -1.05
CA ALA A 37 3.26 -7.36 -1.81
C ALA A 37 3.42 -8.87 -1.62
N GLN A 38 3.48 -9.62 -2.72
CA GLN A 38 3.58 -11.08 -2.74
C GLN A 38 4.54 -11.52 -3.85
N PRO A 39 5.03 -12.78 -3.83
CA PRO A 39 5.81 -13.34 -4.93
C PRO A 39 5.12 -13.14 -6.27
N GLY A 40 5.84 -12.57 -7.24
CA GLY A 40 5.34 -12.32 -8.60
C GLY A 40 4.74 -10.92 -8.81
N VAL A 41 4.67 -10.07 -7.79
CA VAL A 41 4.32 -8.66 -7.97
C VAL A 41 5.43 -7.98 -8.79
N PRO A 42 5.09 -7.30 -9.91
CA PRO A 42 6.09 -6.60 -10.70
C PRO A 42 6.55 -5.31 -10.01
N VAL A 43 7.70 -4.80 -10.43
CA VAL A 43 8.15 -3.46 -10.02
C VAL A 43 7.24 -2.41 -10.67
N PHE A 44 6.69 -1.50 -9.88
CA PHE A 44 5.82 -0.42 -10.35
C PHE A 44 6.62 0.83 -10.74
N VAL A 45 7.57 1.20 -9.89
CA VAL A 45 8.43 2.36 -10.07
C VAL A 45 9.87 1.98 -9.76
N GLN A 46 10.80 2.29 -10.66
CA GLN A 46 12.22 2.04 -10.46
C GLN A 46 13.03 3.37 -10.45
N LYS A 47 14.26 3.30 -9.92
CA LYS A 47 15.12 4.50 -9.75
C LYS A 47 15.36 5.27 -11.06
N SER A 48 15.48 4.57 -12.20
CA SER A 48 15.68 5.19 -13.51
C SER A 48 14.51 6.05 -13.98
N ASP A 49 13.29 5.77 -13.48
CA ASP A 49 12.08 6.41 -13.97
C ASP A 49 11.85 7.78 -13.32
N ILE A 50 12.41 7.99 -12.12
CA ILE A 50 12.25 9.23 -11.34
C ILE A 50 12.68 10.46 -12.16
N LYS A 51 13.76 10.33 -12.94
CA LYS A 51 14.26 11.43 -13.77
C LYS A 51 13.29 11.88 -14.88
N ASN A 52 12.33 11.03 -15.25
CA ASN A 52 11.34 11.30 -16.27
C ASN A 52 10.05 11.91 -15.68
N SER A 53 9.96 11.96 -14.34
CA SER A 53 8.81 12.53 -13.66
C SER A 53 8.74 14.04 -13.84
N GLN A 54 7.64 14.52 -14.40
CA GLN A 54 7.35 15.96 -14.49
C GLN A 54 6.17 16.36 -13.59
N LYS A 55 5.29 15.40 -13.27
CA LYS A 55 4.03 15.65 -12.59
C LYS A 55 3.97 14.97 -11.21
N LEU A 56 4.46 13.74 -11.12
CA LEU A 56 4.45 12.98 -9.87
C LEU A 56 5.34 13.65 -8.82
N SER A 57 4.74 14.11 -7.75
CA SER A 57 5.38 14.82 -6.65
C SER A 57 5.37 14.04 -5.34
N VAL A 58 4.42 13.10 -5.19
CA VAL A 58 4.27 12.32 -3.95
C VAL A 58 4.03 10.84 -4.27
N ILE A 59 4.75 9.98 -3.58
CA ILE A 59 4.42 8.56 -3.46
C ILE A 59 4.08 8.28 -2.00
N SER A 60 2.88 7.75 -1.75
CA SER A 60 2.49 7.20 -0.46
C SER A 60 2.50 5.67 -0.56
N ASP A 61 3.53 5.05 0.00
CA ASP A 61 3.65 3.60 0.05
C ASP A 61 3.10 3.07 1.37
N ILE A 62 1.84 2.62 1.32
CA ILE A 62 1.14 2.06 2.48
C ILE A 62 1.57 0.61 2.73
N SER A 63 2.01 -0.10 1.70
CA SER A 63 2.57 -1.45 1.85
C SER A 63 3.84 -1.46 2.71
N CYS A 64 4.68 -0.43 2.57
CA CYS A 64 5.83 -0.13 3.42
C CYS A 64 6.76 -1.33 3.72
N ASP A 65 7.16 -2.04 2.68
CA ASP A 65 8.06 -3.20 2.78
C ASP A 65 9.40 -2.96 2.05
N PRO A 66 10.24 -2.01 2.47
CA PRO A 66 11.46 -1.64 1.74
C PRO A 66 12.45 -2.79 1.58
N ASP A 67 12.52 -3.69 2.57
CA ASP A 67 13.44 -4.84 2.59
C ASP A 67 12.86 -6.09 1.88
N SER A 68 11.62 -6.03 1.44
CA SER A 68 10.98 -7.17 0.77
C SER A 68 11.59 -7.41 -0.62
N PRO A 69 11.90 -8.66 -0.99
CA PRO A 69 12.28 -9.02 -2.35
C PRO A 69 11.14 -8.79 -3.36
N TYR A 70 9.93 -8.52 -2.88
CA TYR A 70 8.72 -8.27 -3.68
C TYR A 70 8.28 -6.80 -3.61
N ASN A 71 9.16 -5.90 -3.11
CA ASN A 71 8.88 -4.47 -3.05
C ASN A 71 8.60 -3.92 -4.46
N PRO A 72 7.38 -3.39 -4.73
CA PRO A 72 7.04 -2.85 -6.04
C PRO A 72 7.64 -1.45 -6.29
N ILE A 73 8.19 -0.80 -5.25
CA ILE A 73 8.73 0.56 -5.31
C ILE A 73 10.15 0.60 -4.72
N PRO A 74 11.14 -0.10 -5.33
CA PRO A 74 12.50 -0.20 -4.79
C PRO A 74 13.34 1.07 -5.02
N ILE A 75 12.77 2.24 -4.70
CA ILE A 75 13.39 3.56 -4.85
C ILE A 75 13.80 4.18 -3.53
N TYR A 76 13.45 3.58 -2.42
CA TYR A 76 13.86 3.94 -1.07
C TYR A 76 14.31 2.68 -0.31
N GLU A 77 15.08 2.84 0.76
CA GLU A 77 15.75 1.74 1.47
C GLU A 77 15.29 1.59 2.92
N ASN A 78 14.67 2.61 3.49
CA ASN A 78 14.21 2.60 4.87
C ASN A 78 12.80 3.13 4.95
N ALA A 79 11.99 2.56 5.85
CA ALA A 79 10.70 3.12 6.18
C ALA A 79 10.86 4.54 6.75
N THR A 80 9.85 5.37 6.56
CA THR A 80 9.77 6.68 7.20
C THR A 80 9.08 6.55 8.56
N SER A 81 9.08 7.62 9.35
CA SER A 81 8.48 7.64 10.68
C SER A 81 7.63 8.89 10.86
N PHE A 82 6.83 8.95 11.92
CA PHE A 82 6.04 10.16 12.21
C PHE A 82 6.91 11.39 12.48
N SER A 83 8.14 11.22 13.00
CA SER A 83 9.09 12.31 13.22
C SER A 83 9.84 12.70 11.95
N ASN A 84 10.03 11.79 11.02
CA ASN A 84 10.67 11.99 9.73
C ASN A 84 9.81 11.35 8.63
N PRO A 85 8.69 12.00 8.26
CA PRO A 85 7.64 11.34 7.47
C PRO A 85 7.98 11.22 5.98
N VAL A 86 9.02 11.88 5.50
CA VAL A 86 9.31 12.02 4.08
C VAL A 86 10.77 11.73 3.76
N ILE A 87 10.98 10.93 2.73
CA ILE A 87 12.26 10.81 2.01
C ILE A 87 12.14 11.62 0.73
N ARG A 88 12.97 12.65 0.57
CA ARG A 88 12.99 13.47 -0.65
C ARG A 88 14.02 12.96 -1.64
N LYS A 89 13.58 12.67 -2.86
CA LYS A 89 14.42 12.41 -4.02
C LYS A 89 14.36 13.63 -4.94
N SER A 90 15.47 14.32 -5.07
CA SER A 90 15.58 15.50 -5.95
C SER A 90 16.25 15.10 -7.24
N HIS A 91 15.67 15.53 -8.37
CA HIS A 91 16.28 15.38 -9.68
C HIS A 91 16.05 16.66 -10.50
N GLU A 92 17.11 17.35 -10.86
CA GLU A 92 17.13 18.59 -11.65
C GLU A 92 16.05 19.64 -11.25
N LYS A 93 14.84 19.51 -11.78
CA LYS A 93 13.73 20.46 -11.59
C LYS A 93 12.55 19.90 -10.79
N THR A 94 12.61 18.63 -10.42
CA THR A 94 11.49 17.96 -9.73
C THR A 94 11.94 17.39 -8.39
N ASN A 95 11.07 17.50 -7.39
CA ASN A 95 11.21 16.82 -6.13
C ASN A 95 10.12 15.76 -6.05
N LEU A 96 10.51 14.55 -5.70
CA LEU A 96 9.61 13.46 -5.40
C LEU A 96 9.72 13.14 -3.91
N ASP A 97 8.63 13.34 -3.20
CA ASP A 97 8.51 13.02 -1.78
C ASP A 97 7.90 11.63 -1.61
N ILE A 98 8.54 10.78 -0.83
CA ILE A 98 8.10 9.42 -0.55
C ILE A 98 7.77 9.33 0.92
N THR A 99 6.56 8.90 1.24
CA THR A 99 6.17 8.51 2.59
C THR A 99 5.90 7.00 2.62
N ALA A 100 6.53 6.33 3.57
CA ALA A 100 6.43 4.89 3.78
C ALA A 100 6.46 4.62 5.28
N ILE A 101 5.39 5.03 5.96
CA ILE A 101 5.25 4.88 7.40
C ILE A 101 4.61 3.52 7.68
N ASP A 102 5.35 2.66 8.36
CA ASP A 102 4.80 1.46 8.93
C ASP A 102 3.74 1.83 10.00
N ASN A 103 2.66 1.08 10.03
CA ASN A 103 1.58 1.29 10.99
C ASN A 103 0.88 2.67 10.90
N LEU A 104 0.55 3.12 9.68
CA LEU A 104 -0.23 4.35 9.43
C LEU A 104 -1.51 4.49 10.26
N PRO A 105 -2.28 3.42 10.58
CA PRO A 105 -3.45 3.55 11.45
C PRO A 105 -3.18 4.18 12.80
N SER A 106 -1.95 4.14 13.30
CA SER A 106 -1.55 4.80 14.54
C SER A 106 -1.62 6.35 14.52
N MET A 107 -1.76 6.95 13.33
CA MET A 107 -2.01 8.40 13.20
C MET A 107 -3.41 8.81 13.69
N LEU A 108 -4.37 7.91 13.55
CA LEU A 108 -5.76 8.10 13.94
C LEU A 108 -6.23 6.88 14.77
N PRO A 109 -5.66 6.69 15.98
CA PRO A 109 -5.81 5.44 16.71
C PRO A 109 -7.25 5.17 17.16
N PHE A 110 -8.00 6.20 17.50
CA PHE A 110 -9.40 6.07 17.91
C PHE A 110 -10.26 5.66 16.72
N GLU A 111 -10.20 6.42 15.62
CA GLU A 111 -10.98 6.19 14.41
C GLU A 111 -10.65 4.84 13.77
N SER A 112 -9.37 4.49 13.74
CA SER A 112 -8.92 3.20 13.21
C SER A 112 -9.41 2.03 14.05
N SER A 113 -9.40 2.16 15.36
CA SER A 113 -9.90 1.14 16.29
C SER A 113 -11.41 0.98 16.22
N GLU A 114 -12.14 2.10 16.10
CA GLU A 114 -13.59 2.09 15.94
C GLU A 114 -13.99 1.42 14.63
N ASP A 115 -13.36 1.81 13.51
CA ASP A 115 -13.62 1.23 12.20
C ASP A 115 -13.32 -0.27 12.18
N PHE A 116 -12.16 -0.68 12.69
CA PHE A 116 -11.79 -2.09 12.81
C PHE A 116 -12.80 -2.88 13.66
N SER A 117 -13.21 -2.34 14.80
CA SER A 117 -14.17 -2.98 15.70
C SER A 117 -15.53 -3.18 15.02
N ASN A 118 -16.01 -2.17 14.31
CA ASN A 118 -17.26 -2.22 13.57
C ASN A 118 -17.23 -3.27 12.44
N GLN A 119 -16.10 -3.40 11.75
CA GLN A 119 -15.93 -4.42 10.69
C GLN A 119 -15.77 -5.83 11.26
N LEU A 120 -15.10 -5.98 12.39
CA LEU A 120 -14.83 -7.28 13.01
C LEU A 120 -16.04 -7.85 13.74
N LEU A 121 -16.86 -6.99 14.40
CA LEU A 121 -17.96 -7.41 15.25
C LEU A 121 -18.93 -8.40 14.59
N PRO A 122 -19.42 -8.19 13.36
CA PRO A 122 -20.30 -9.15 12.70
C PRO A 122 -19.68 -10.54 12.59
N THR A 123 -18.38 -10.59 12.27
CA THR A 123 -17.63 -11.85 12.17
C THR A 123 -17.48 -12.53 13.54
N LEU A 124 -17.18 -11.74 14.58
CA LEU A 124 -17.07 -12.29 15.96
C LEU A 124 -18.39 -12.90 16.46
N LEU A 125 -19.52 -12.29 16.12
CA LEU A 125 -20.84 -12.82 16.50
C LEU A 125 -21.14 -14.18 15.85
N GLU A 126 -20.48 -14.50 14.74
CA GLU A 126 -20.58 -15.80 14.07
C GLU A 126 -19.60 -16.86 14.60
N LEU A 127 -18.76 -16.56 15.59
CA LEU A 127 -17.73 -17.48 16.10
C LEU A 127 -18.31 -18.82 16.59
N LYS A 128 -19.56 -18.84 17.05
CA LYS A 128 -20.28 -20.08 17.40
C LYS A 128 -20.41 -21.07 16.24
N ASN A 129 -20.25 -20.61 15.00
CA ASN A 129 -20.31 -21.39 13.78
C ASN A 129 -18.90 -21.59 13.19
N ILE A 130 -17.95 -22.04 14.00
CA ILE A 130 -16.51 -22.10 13.67
C ILE A 130 -16.17 -22.91 12.42
N ASP A 131 -17.06 -23.75 11.96
CA ASP A 131 -16.89 -24.60 10.76
C ASP A 131 -17.39 -23.92 9.48
N LYS A 132 -17.88 -22.70 9.55
CA LYS A 132 -18.49 -21.99 8.42
C LYS A 132 -17.90 -20.61 8.22
N GLY A 133 -18.12 -20.04 7.01
CA GLY A 133 -17.75 -18.67 6.68
C GLY A 133 -16.25 -18.35 6.90
N PRO A 134 -15.94 -17.17 7.41
CA PRO A 134 -14.56 -16.76 7.69
C PRO A 134 -13.85 -17.68 8.69
N TRP A 135 -14.56 -18.13 9.73
CA TRP A 135 -14.01 -19.01 10.76
C TRP A 135 -13.68 -20.40 10.22
N GLY A 136 -14.53 -20.96 9.36
CA GLY A 136 -14.26 -22.25 8.70
C GLY A 136 -13.00 -22.19 7.84
N ARG A 137 -12.80 -21.11 7.10
CA ARG A 137 -11.56 -20.90 6.31
C ARG A 137 -10.34 -20.75 7.22
N ALA A 138 -10.43 -19.95 8.26
CA ALA A 138 -9.34 -19.77 9.23
C ALA A 138 -8.97 -21.09 9.93
N LYS A 139 -9.97 -21.88 10.33
CA LYS A 139 -9.77 -23.21 10.92
C LYS A 139 -9.07 -24.17 9.94
N GLN A 140 -9.49 -24.18 8.68
CA GLN A 140 -8.86 -25.01 7.67
C GLN A 140 -7.38 -24.64 7.48
N ILE A 141 -7.05 -23.34 7.30
CA ILE A 141 -5.68 -22.86 7.18
C ILE A 141 -4.85 -23.26 8.43
N TYR A 142 -5.41 -23.14 9.61
CA TYR A 142 -4.74 -23.56 10.84
C TYR A 142 -4.39 -25.04 10.80
N LEU A 143 -5.35 -25.91 10.44
CA LEU A 143 -5.16 -27.36 10.40
C LEU A 143 -4.16 -27.80 9.31
N GLU A 144 -4.01 -27.05 8.24
CA GLU A 144 -3.04 -27.30 7.17
C GLU A 144 -1.59 -26.94 7.56
N ASN A 145 -1.40 -26.18 8.64
CA ASN A 145 -0.08 -25.66 9.05
C ASN A 145 0.39 -26.21 10.42
N ILE A 146 -0.28 -27.20 10.96
CA ILE A 146 0.12 -27.93 12.18
C ILE A 146 0.42 -29.39 11.85
#